data_b76338ed198174fdb213ac4e6075c670
#
_entry.id   b76338ed198174fdb213ac4e6075c670
#
_cell.length_a   1.000
_cell.length_b   1.000
_cell.length_c   1.000
_cell.angle_alpha   90.00
_cell.angle_beta   90.00
_cell.angle_gamma   90.00
#
_symmetry.space_group_name_H-M   'P 1'
#
loop_
_entity.id
_entity.type
_entity.pdbx_description
1 polymer ?
#
loop_
_entity_poly.entity_id
_entity_poly.type
_entity_poly.pdbx_seq_one_letter_code
_entity_poly.pdbx_strand_id
1 'polypeptide(L)'
;MKNLTMVMHCPDQKGIIANVTNFIHENKGNIIYIDQYVDRVHAIFFMRIEVDFKGHLSFSLDQFRGDFNKSVGARFALNLSLIHI
;
A
#
# COMPACT_ATOMS: atom_id res chain seq x y z
N MET A 1 17.84 -2.61 -2.30
CA MET A 1 16.63 -1.93 -2.80
C MET A 1 16.14 -0.94 -1.77
N LYS A 2 15.93 0.26 -2.18
CA LYS A 2 15.64 1.34 -1.23
C LYS A 2 14.20 1.79 -1.28
N ASN A 3 13.65 1.93 -2.47
CA ASN A 3 12.31 2.45 -2.64
C ASN A 3 11.39 1.44 -3.27
N LEU A 4 10.18 1.40 -2.76
CA LEU A 4 9.13 0.55 -3.27
C LEU A 4 7.94 1.44 -3.60
N THR A 5 7.37 1.27 -4.78
CA THR A 5 6.14 1.96 -5.15
C THR A 5 4.98 0.98 -5.02
N MET A 6 3.99 1.36 -4.24
CA MET A 6 2.77 0.58 -4.06
C MET A 6 1.65 1.29 -4.82
N VAL A 7 1.01 0.57 -5.74
CA VAL A 7 -0.13 1.09 -6.49
C VAL A 7 -1.33 0.24 -6.15
N MET A 8 -2.41 0.87 -5.72
CA MET A 8 -3.56 0.16 -5.16
C MET A 8 -4.87 0.73 -5.66
N HIS A 9 -5.88 -0.13 -5.74
CA HIS A 9 -7.25 0.33 -5.96
C HIS A 9 -8.23 -0.62 -5.29
N CYS A 10 -9.38 -0.09 -4.90
CA CYS A 10 -10.44 -0.86 -4.26
C CYS A 10 -11.73 -0.04 -4.29
N PRO A 11 -12.88 -0.66 -3.96
CA PRO A 11 -14.10 0.12 -3.79
C PRO A 11 -13.90 1.19 -2.72
N ASP A 12 -14.40 2.39 -2.99
CA ASP A 12 -14.22 3.52 -2.06
C ASP A 12 -14.95 3.25 -0.75
N GLN A 13 -14.24 3.43 0.35
CA GLN A 13 -14.75 3.17 1.70
C GLN A 13 -13.89 3.88 2.73
N LYS A 14 -14.38 3.97 3.95
CA LYS A 14 -13.67 4.64 5.03
C LYS A 14 -12.50 3.82 5.54
N GLY A 15 -11.44 4.50 5.97
CA GLY A 15 -10.35 3.88 6.69
C GLY A 15 -9.23 3.29 5.85
N ILE A 16 -9.31 3.39 4.52
CA ILE A 16 -8.30 2.80 3.64
C ILE A 16 -6.93 3.40 3.93
N ILE A 17 -6.83 4.73 3.88
CA ILE A 17 -5.54 5.41 4.05
C ILE A 17 -4.93 5.09 5.41
N ALA A 18 -5.72 5.17 6.46
CA ALA A 18 -5.22 4.92 7.82
C ALA A 18 -4.67 3.50 7.96
N ASN A 19 -5.36 2.52 7.41
CA ASN A 19 -4.94 1.13 7.52
C ASN A 19 -3.71 0.84 6.67
N VAL A 20 -3.65 1.39 5.47
CA VAL A 20 -2.49 1.19 4.58
C VAL A 20 -1.25 1.85 5.18
N THR A 21 -1.36 3.09 5.62
CA THR A 21 -0.20 3.80 6.18
C THR A 21 0.26 3.16 7.48
N ASN A 22 -0.65 2.67 8.30
CA ASN A 22 -0.29 1.98 9.52
C ASN A 22 0.46 0.68 9.23
N PHE A 23 0.03 -0.07 8.22
CA PHE A 23 0.71 -1.28 7.81
C PHE A 23 2.16 -0.98 7.39
N ILE A 24 2.34 0.09 6.61
CA ILE A 24 3.67 0.51 6.18
C ILE A 24 4.54 0.88 7.37
N HIS A 25 3.97 1.62 8.31
CA HIS A 25 4.67 2.04 9.52
C HIS A 25 5.11 0.83 10.34
N GLU A 26 4.24 -0.15 10.53
CA GLU A 26 4.56 -1.35 11.30
C GLU A 26 5.66 -2.18 10.64
N ASN A 27 5.83 -2.05 9.34
CA ASN A 27 6.89 -2.74 8.61
C ASN A 27 8.12 -1.87 8.40
N LYS A 28 8.23 -0.79 9.17
CA LYS A 28 9.41 0.10 9.20
C LYS A 28 9.62 0.86 7.90
N GLY A 29 8.56 1.08 7.15
CA GLY A 29 8.62 1.88 5.94
C GLY A 29 8.44 3.36 6.26
N ASN A 30 9.18 4.20 5.55
CA ASN A 30 9.02 5.64 5.61
C ASN A 30 8.36 6.11 4.32
N ILE A 31 7.17 6.69 4.43
CA ILE A 31 6.45 7.18 3.26
C ILE A 31 7.07 8.48 2.79
N ILE A 32 7.55 8.49 1.53
CA ILE A 32 8.16 9.68 0.95
C ILE A 32 7.24 10.37 -0.06
N TYR A 33 6.19 9.69 -0.50
CA TYR A 33 5.22 10.27 -1.42
C TYR A 33 3.92 9.50 -1.33
N ILE A 34 2.81 10.22 -1.33
CA ILE A 34 1.48 9.62 -1.35
C ILE A 34 0.58 10.44 -2.24
N ASP A 35 -0.15 9.76 -3.11
CA ASP A 35 -1.16 10.39 -3.96
C ASP A 35 -2.40 9.51 -3.94
N GLN A 36 -3.56 10.12 -4.02
CA GLN A 36 -4.82 9.41 -3.98
C GLN A 36 -5.83 10.07 -4.89
N TYR A 37 -6.77 9.28 -5.36
CA TYR A 37 -7.79 9.75 -6.27
C TYR A 37 -9.03 8.87 -6.13
N VAL A 38 -10.19 9.50 -6.14
CA VAL A 38 -11.46 8.78 -6.10
C VAL A 38 -12.19 9.01 -7.40
N ASP A 39 -12.49 7.91 -8.11
CA ASP A 39 -13.40 7.95 -9.25
C ASP A 39 -14.82 7.90 -8.72
N ARG A 40 -15.49 9.05 -8.71
CA ARG A 40 -16.81 9.16 -8.10
C ARG A 40 -17.90 8.50 -8.93
N VAL A 41 -17.67 8.36 -10.23
CA VAL A 41 -18.66 7.72 -11.11
C VAL A 41 -18.75 6.24 -10.79
N HIS A 42 -17.61 5.57 -10.58
CA HIS A 42 -17.55 4.15 -10.30
C HIS A 42 -17.32 3.82 -8.83
N ALA A 43 -17.17 4.84 -7.98
CA ALA A 43 -16.92 4.70 -6.56
C ALA A 43 -15.67 3.85 -6.28
N ILE A 44 -14.58 4.12 -7.01
CA ILE A 44 -13.33 3.39 -6.87
C ILE A 44 -12.26 4.33 -6.33
N PHE A 45 -11.54 3.85 -5.33
CA PHE A 45 -10.44 4.56 -4.69
C PHE A 45 -9.12 4.07 -5.29
N PHE A 46 -8.26 5.01 -5.67
CA PHE A 46 -6.92 4.72 -6.19
C PHE A 46 -5.89 5.38 -5.30
N MET A 47 -4.77 4.70 -5.06
CA MET A 47 -3.70 5.24 -4.24
C MET A 47 -2.35 4.80 -4.77
N ARG A 48 -1.38 5.72 -4.74
CA ARG A 48 0.01 5.43 -5.05
C ARG A 48 0.87 5.93 -3.92
N ILE A 49 1.72 5.06 -3.40
CA ILE A 49 2.61 5.39 -2.29
C ILE A 49 4.02 4.98 -2.63
N GLU A 50 4.99 5.87 -2.40
CA GLU A 50 6.40 5.53 -2.50
C GLU A 50 6.96 5.43 -1.10
N VAL A 51 7.60 4.31 -0.81
CA VAL A 51 8.10 3.98 0.52
C VAL A 51 9.59 3.74 0.47
N ASP A 52 10.30 4.31 1.41
CA ASP A 52 11.72 4.05 1.62
C ASP A 52 11.86 3.21 2.88
N PHE A 53 12.37 1.99 2.73
CA PHE A 53 12.59 1.11 3.88
C PHE A 53 13.99 1.28 4.47
N LYS A 54 14.84 2.07 3.85
CA LYS A 54 16.19 2.40 4.35
C LYS A 54 17.01 1.16 4.73
N GLY A 55 16.87 0.11 3.94
CA GLY A 55 17.59 -1.12 4.19
C GLY A 55 16.99 -2.02 5.26
N HIS A 56 15.83 -1.66 5.80
CA HIS A 56 15.18 -2.47 6.84
C HIS A 56 14.30 -3.58 6.29
N LEU A 57 14.21 -3.70 4.97
CA LEU A 57 13.39 -4.73 4.36
C LEU A 57 14.10 -6.07 4.50
N SER A 58 13.76 -6.81 5.54
CA SER A 58 14.40 -8.08 5.86
C SER A 58 13.60 -9.28 5.37
N PHE A 59 12.56 -9.05 4.58
CA PHE A 59 11.68 -10.08 4.08
C PHE A 59 11.52 -9.92 2.57
N SER A 60 11.06 -10.97 1.90
CA SER A 60 10.84 -10.93 0.45
C SER A 60 9.62 -10.08 0.11
N LEU A 61 9.57 -9.61 -1.13
CA LEU A 61 8.39 -8.86 -1.59
C LEU A 61 7.15 -9.74 -1.63
N ASP A 62 7.32 -11.04 -1.90
CA ASP A 62 6.19 -11.97 -1.87
C ASP A 62 5.62 -12.07 -0.46
N GLN A 63 6.46 -12.10 0.54
CA GLN A 63 6.01 -12.13 1.93
C GLN A 63 5.32 -10.83 2.31
N PHE A 64 5.88 -9.70 1.90
CA PHE A 64 5.27 -8.40 2.14
C PHE A 64 3.88 -8.32 1.52
N ARG A 65 3.77 -8.75 0.26
CA ARG A 65 2.48 -8.77 -0.43
C ARG A 65 1.49 -9.70 0.26
N GLY A 66 1.94 -10.87 0.68
CA GLY A 66 1.10 -11.84 1.37
C GLY A 66 0.56 -11.28 2.68
N ASP A 67 1.43 -10.66 3.47
CA ASP A 67 1.02 -10.07 4.74
C ASP A 67 0.05 -8.90 4.53
N PHE A 68 0.32 -8.07 3.52
CA PHE A 68 -0.57 -6.97 3.18
C PHE A 68 -1.95 -7.49 2.78
N ASN A 69 -1.98 -8.51 1.92
CA ASN A 69 -3.25 -9.06 1.44
C ASN A 69 -4.06 -9.70 2.56
N LYS A 70 -3.41 -10.33 3.52
CA LYS A 70 -4.11 -10.95 4.65
C LYS A 70 -4.69 -9.92 5.60
N SER A 71 -3.99 -8.81 5.82
CA SER A 71 -4.41 -7.81 6.79
C SER A 71 -5.27 -6.72 6.16
N VAL A 72 -4.65 -5.89 5.31
CA VAL A 72 -5.32 -4.73 4.73
C VAL A 72 -6.10 -5.09 3.48
N GLY A 73 -5.48 -5.89 2.60
CA GLY A 73 -6.09 -6.23 1.32
C GLY A 73 -7.42 -6.95 1.46
N ALA A 74 -7.48 -7.93 2.34
CA ALA A 74 -8.71 -8.70 2.56
C ALA A 74 -9.82 -7.83 3.15
N ARG A 75 -9.45 -6.90 4.03
CA ARG A 75 -10.44 -6.04 4.70
C ARG A 75 -11.14 -5.11 3.73
N PHE A 76 -10.42 -4.59 2.74
CA PHE A 76 -10.95 -3.56 1.83
C PHE A 76 -11.13 -4.05 0.40
N ALA A 77 -10.91 -5.33 0.12
CA ALA A 77 -10.88 -5.87 -1.24
C ALA A 77 -9.88 -5.09 -2.09
N LEU A 78 -8.71 -4.86 -1.55
CA LEU A 78 -7.72 -3.98 -2.12
C LEU A 78 -6.79 -4.73 -3.06
N ASN A 79 -6.65 -4.22 -4.28
CA ASN A 79 -5.74 -4.77 -5.28
C ASN A 79 -4.42 -4.04 -5.22
N LEU A 80 -3.33 -4.77 -5.07
CA LEU A 80 -2.00 -4.21 -4.86
C LEU A 80 -1.04 -4.61 -5.97
N SER A 81 -0.33 -3.64 -6.52
CA SER A 81 0.82 -3.86 -7.41
C SER A 81 2.05 -3.23 -6.78
N LEU A 82 3.16 -3.94 -6.82
CA LEU A 82 4.43 -3.46 -6.28
C LEU A 82 5.42 -3.24 -7.41
N ILE A 83 6.07 -2.08 -7.39
CA ILE A 83 7.05 -1.70 -8.40
C ILE A 83 8.33 -1.33 -7.68
N HIS A 84 9.42 -1.95 -8.12
CA HIS A 84 10.76 -1.62 -7.62
C HIS A 84 11.35 -0.48 -8.42
N ILE A 85 12.10 0.34 -7.74
CA ILE A 85 12.87 1.38 -8.39
C ILE A 85 14.32 1.26 -8.00
#